data_4b0175367b3749fa7430a3cbdaff75db
#
_entry.id   4b0175367b3749fa7430a3cbdaff75db
#
_cell.length_a   1.000
_cell.length_b   1.000
_cell.length_c   1.000
_cell.angle_alpha   90.00
_cell.angle_beta   90.00
_cell.angle_gamma   90.00
#
_symmetry.space_group_name_H-M   'P 1'
#
loop_
_entity.id
_entity.type
_entity.pdbx_description
1 polymer ?
#
loop_
_entity_poly.entity_id
_entity_poly.type
_entity_poly.pdbx_seq_one_letter_code
_entity_poly.pdbx_strand_id
1 'polypeptide(L)'
;MQYRTLGRTGLKVSLLGFGTGGPRRFGQDSDVTFEQQKALVHHCLESGINLFDTAQGYGDSELLLARTLEGVPRDEYILSSKWNHTEWKSPSGSGDPDGPIWENPEKLAEGVESSLQRLGTDYLDIFHLHGVLPQHSAVVADRFGPIITRLK
;
A
#
# COMPACT_ATOMS: atom_id res chain seq x y z
N MET A 1 2.02 23.02 -0.25
CA MET A 1 1.22 21.88 0.27
C MET A 1 0.90 22.09 1.75
N GLN A 2 -0.27 21.67 2.21
CA GLN A 2 -0.61 21.61 3.64
C GLN A 2 -0.37 20.20 4.18
N TYR A 3 0.01 20.09 5.46
CA TYR A 3 0.32 18.82 6.11
C TYR A 3 -0.50 18.66 7.40
N ARG A 4 -0.73 17.40 7.79
CA ARG A 4 -1.37 17.03 9.06
C ARG A 4 -0.63 15.84 9.68
N THR A 5 -0.70 15.75 10.99
CA THR A 5 -0.26 14.53 11.68
C THR A 5 -1.32 13.45 11.52
N LEU A 6 -0.92 12.27 11.04
CA LEU A 6 -1.80 11.13 10.84
C LEU A 6 -2.13 10.47 12.17
N GLY A 7 -3.26 10.88 12.76
CA GLY A 7 -3.72 10.34 14.04
C GLY A 7 -2.64 10.40 15.13
N ARG A 8 -2.33 9.23 15.73
CA ARG A 8 -1.33 9.06 16.79
C ARG A 8 0.01 8.50 16.29
N THR A 9 0.21 8.41 14.98
CA THR A 9 1.41 7.80 14.39
C THR A 9 2.65 8.71 14.49
N GLY A 10 2.46 10.02 14.64
CA GLY A 10 3.53 11.01 14.51
C GLY A 10 3.89 11.36 13.06
N LEU A 11 3.40 10.60 12.07
CA LEU A 11 3.69 10.85 10.67
C LEU A 11 3.07 12.17 10.19
N LYS A 12 3.87 13.03 9.60
CA LYS A 12 3.43 14.30 9.01
C LYS A 12 3.15 14.07 7.52
N VAL A 13 1.87 13.88 7.18
CA VAL A 13 1.41 13.59 5.82
C VAL A 13 0.88 14.83 5.11
N SER A 14 1.08 14.92 3.80
CA SER A 14 0.43 15.91 2.95
C SER A 14 -1.08 15.63 2.89
N LEU A 15 -1.90 16.69 2.77
CA LEU A 15 -3.37 16.53 2.66
C LEU A 15 -3.79 15.79 1.39
N LEU A 16 -2.97 15.87 0.34
CA LEU A 16 -3.14 15.08 -0.87
C LEU A 16 -2.13 13.94 -0.84
N GLY A 17 -2.59 12.72 -1.13
CA GLY A 17 -1.73 11.56 -1.37
C GLY A 17 -1.77 11.16 -2.84
N PHE A 18 -0.72 10.51 -3.31
CA PHE A 18 -0.68 9.90 -4.62
C PHE A 18 -0.98 8.41 -4.50
N GLY A 19 -2.04 7.93 -5.20
CA GLY A 19 -2.45 6.54 -5.21
C GLY A 19 -2.15 5.87 -6.55
N THR A 20 -1.63 4.66 -6.51
CA THR A 20 -1.28 3.85 -7.70
C THR A 20 -2.36 2.84 -8.10
N GLY A 21 -3.50 2.84 -7.42
CA GLY A 21 -4.64 1.96 -7.69
C GLY A 21 -5.54 2.45 -8.84
N GLY A 22 -6.80 2.00 -8.78
CA GLY A 22 -7.82 2.36 -9.76
C GLY A 22 -7.78 1.52 -11.03
N PRO A 23 -8.65 1.83 -12.02
CA PRO A 23 -8.83 0.99 -13.21
C PRO A 23 -7.57 0.81 -14.06
N ARG A 24 -6.67 1.80 -14.04
CA ARG A 24 -5.45 1.81 -14.86
C ARG A 24 -4.19 1.41 -14.08
N ARG A 25 -4.28 1.11 -12.77
CA ARG A 25 -3.19 0.57 -11.94
C ARG A 25 -1.85 1.28 -12.19
N PHE A 26 -1.78 2.57 -11.96
CA PHE A 26 -0.60 3.39 -12.23
C PHE A 26 -0.20 3.44 -13.71
N GLY A 27 -1.16 3.29 -14.61
CA GLY A 27 -0.93 3.36 -16.05
C GLY A 27 -0.55 2.04 -16.73
N GLN A 28 -0.54 0.90 -16.01
CA GLN A 28 -0.18 -0.41 -16.56
C GLN A 28 -1.07 -0.84 -17.75
N ASP A 29 -2.36 -0.51 -17.67
CA ASP A 29 -3.35 -0.85 -18.68
C ASP A 29 -3.64 0.36 -19.63
N SER A 30 -2.60 1.12 -19.99
CA SER A 30 -2.71 2.31 -20.83
C SER A 30 -1.42 2.59 -21.60
N ASP A 31 -1.44 3.58 -22.49
CA ASP A 31 -0.27 4.02 -23.26
C ASP A 31 0.70 4.91 -22.45
N VAL A 32 0.55 4.99 -21.13
CA VAL A 32 1.44 5.75 -20.25
C VAL A 32 2.81 5.06 -20.16
N THR A 33 3.85 5.77 -20.53
CA THR A 33 5.23 5.26 -20.47
C THR A 33 5.79 5.35 -19.07
N PHE A 34 6.84 4.56 -18.79
CA PHE A 34 7.55 4.64 -17.51
C PHE A 34 8.11 6.04 -17.22
N GLU A 35 8.61 6.73 -18.24
CA GLU A 35 9.12 8.10 -18.08
C GLU A 35 8.00 9.09 -17.67
N GLN A 36 6.80 8.89 -18.19
CA GLN A 36 5.63 9.69 -17.77
C GLN A 36 5.22 9.37 -16.33
N GLN A 37 5.24 8.10 -15.93
CA GLN A 37 4.99 7.69 -14.54
C GLN A 37 6.03 8.32 -13.60
N LYS A 38 7.32 8.26 -13.95
CA LYS A 38 8.42 8.85 -13.19
C LYS A 38 8.26 10.37 -13.07
N ALA A 39 8.02 11.04 -14.20
CA ALA A 39 7.80 12.49 -14.20
C ALA A 39 6.62 12.91 -13.30
N LEU A 40 5.53 12.12 -13.32
CA LEU A 40 4.35 12.37 -12.47
C LEU A 40 4.69 12.23 -10.98
N VAL A 41 5.39 11.17 -10.58
CA VAL A 41 5.81 10.95 -9.18
C VAL A 41 6.74 12.07 -8.70
N HIS A 42 7.74 12.45 -9.52
CA HIS A 42 8.64 13.54 -9.18
C HIS A 42 7.93 14.88 -9.10
N HIS A 43 6.98 15.16 -10.01
CA HIS A 43 6.13 16.36 -9.91
C HIS A 43 5.28 16.38 -8.62
N CYS A 44 4.78 15.22 -8.17
CA CYS A 44 4.10 15.11 -6.89
C CYS A 44 5.02 15.50 -5.72
N LEU A 45 6.24 14.98 -5.69
CA LEU A 45 7.24 15.32 -4.66
C LEU A 45 7.57 16.83 -4.67
N GLU A 46 7.86 17.40 -5.82
CA GLU A 46 8.13 18.84 -6.00
C GLU A 46 6.95 19.72 -5.56
N SER A 47 5.73 19.22 -5.74
CA SER A 47 4.51 19.88 -5.26
C SER A 47 4.27 19.73 -3.76
N GLY A 48 5.14 18.98 -3.06
CA GLY A 48 5.07 18.70 -1.62
C GLY A 48 4.11 17.57 -1.24
N ILE A 49 3.71 16.71 -2.18
CA ILE A 49 3.02 15.46 -1.86
C ILE A 49 4.08 14.48 -1.36
N ASN A 50 3.90 14.01 -0.12
CA ASN A 50 4.82 13.05 0.49
C ASN A 50 4.18 11.71 0.84
N LEU A 51 2.88 11.51 0.61
CA LEU A 51 2.17 10.26 0.87
C LEU A 51 1.92 9.52 -0.45
N PHE A 52 2.55 8.36 -0.61
CA PHE A 52 2.39 7.45 -1.75
C PHE A 52 1.74 6.15 -1.30
N ASP A 53 0.61 5.83 -1.93
CA ASP A 53 -0.22 4.67 -1.59
C ASP A 53 -0.26 3.67 -2.75
N THR A 54 0.07 2.43 -2.43
CA THR A 54 0.05 1.30 -3.35
C THR A 54 -0.59 0.07 -2.70
N ALA A 55 -0.60 -1.06 -3.38
CA ALA A 55 -1.03 -2.35 -2.84
C ALA A 55 -0.51 -3.51 -3.68
N GLN A 56 -0.34 -4.67 -3.07
CA GLN A 56 -0.02 -5.92 -3.77
C GLN A 56 -1.04 -6.28 -4.87
N GLY A 57 -2.32 -5.98 -4.64
CA GLY A 57 -3.39 -6.23 -5.59
C GLY A 57 -3.43 -5.30 -6.81
N TYR A 58 -2.51 -4.34 -6.93
CA TYR A 58 -2.49 -3.39 -8.05
C TYR A 58 -1.50 -3.81 -9.17
N GLY A 59 -1.34 -5.10 -9.39
CA GLY A 59 -0.41 -5.62 -10.41
C GLY A 59 1.03 -5.28 -10.09
N ASP A 60 1.72 -4.60 -11.00
CA ASP A 60 3.12 -4.20 -10.84
C ASP A 60 3.31 -2.81 -10.20
N SER A 61 2.23 -2.22 -9.63
CA SER A 61 2.29 -0.85 -9.08
C SER A 61 3.37 -0.68 -8.01
N GLU A 62 3.62 -1.67 -7.15
CA GLU A 62 4.70 -1.61 -6.15
C GLU A 62 6.08 -1.53 -6.82
N LEU A 63 6.36 -2.38 -7.81
CA LEU A 63 7.62 -2.38 -8.56
C LEU A 63 7.80 -1.08 -9.37
N LEU A 64 6.74 -0.60 -10.01
CA LEU A 64 6.78 0.65 -10.77
C LEU A 64 7.00 1.85 -9.85
N LEU A 65 6.33 1.89 -8.70
CA LEU A 65 6.51 2.97 -7.72
C LEU A 65 7.94 2.97 -7.18
N ALA A 66 8.49 1.82 -6.81
CA ALA A 66 9.87 1.69 -6.37
C ALA A 66 10.86 2.28 -7.39
N ARG A 67 10.71 1.89 -8.66
CA ARG A 67 11.57 2.39 -9.75
C ARG A 67 11.40 3.89 -10.01
N THR A 68 10.19 4.44 -9.84
CA THR A 68 9.97 5.89 -10.01
C THR A 68 10.52 6.71 -8.86
N LEU A 69 10.66 6.13 -7.66
CA LEU A 69 11.26 6.74 -6.47
C LEU A 69 12.77 6.51 -6.36
N GLU A 70 13.39 5.80 -7.31
CA GLU A 70 14.82 5.54 -7.30
C GLU A 70 15.63 6.85 -7.27
N GLY A 71 16.52 6.95 -6.28
CA GLY A 71 17.34 8.14 -6.03
C GLY A 71 16.69 9.18 -5.12
N VAL A 72 15.43 9.02 -4.74
CA VAL A 72 14.77 9.86 -3.72
C VAL A 72 15.12 9.30 -2.34
N PRO A 73 15.64 10.11 -1.39
CA PRO A 73 15.88 9.65 -0.02
C PRO A 73 14.62 9.08 0.61
N ARG A 74 14.74 7.89 1.24
CA ARG A 74 13.58 7.13 1.76
C ARG A 74 12.79 7.90 2.83
N ASP A 75 13.43 8.77 3.57
CA ASP A 75 12.84 9.61 4.63
C ASP A 75 12.11 10.86 4.09
N GLU A 76 12.18 11.15 2.81
CA GLU A 76 11.45 12.26 2.19
C GLU A 76 10.01 11.92 1.85
N TYR A 77 9.61 10.65 1.88
CA TYR A 77 8.25 10.23 1.58
C TYR A 77 7.72 9.16 2.52
N ILE A 78 6.42 9.12 2.64
CA ILE A 78 5.64 8.15 3.41
C ILE A 78 5.07 7.12 2.46
N LEU A 79 5.39 5.85 2.68
CA LEU A 79 5.02 4.75 1.82
C LEU A 79 3.95 3.89 2.50
N SER A 80 2.81 3.78 1.83
CA SER A 80 1.68 2.98 2.25
C SER A 80 1.47 1.83 1.28
N SER A 81 1.38 0.60 1.78
CA SER A 81 0.96 -0.55 1.00
C SER A 81 -0.12 -1.36 1.73
N LYS A 82 -0.63 -2.40 1.07
CA LYS A 82 -1.76 -3.19 1.58
C LYS A 82 -1.57 -4.65 1.25
N TRP A 83 -1.83 -5.51 2.23
CA TRP A 83 -1.90 -6.94 2.00
C TRP A 83 -3.27 -7.34 1.47
N ASN A 84 -3.27 -8.05 0.35
CA ASN A 84 -4.47 -8.63 -0.22
C ASN A 84 -4.73 -9.96 0.50
N HIS A 85 -5.64 -9.93 1.46
CA HIS A 85 -6.08 -11.12 2.17
C HIS A 85 -7.04 -12.01 1.35
N THR A 86 -7.47 -11.54 0.20
CA THR A 86 -8.30 -12.30 -0.75
C THR A 86 -7.56 -12.45 -2.06
N GLU A 87 -7.52 -13.66 -2.61
CA GLU A 87 -7.31 -13.79 -4.04
C GLU A 87 -8.47 -13.05 -4.70
N TRP A 88 -8.17 -11.91 -5.31
CA TRP A 88 -9.14 -11.06 -6.00
C TRP A 88 -9.75 -11.81 -7.19
N LYS A 89 -10.73 -12.68 -6.94
CA LYS A 89 -11.48 -13.42 -7.96
C LYS A 89 -12.91 -12.92 -8.14
N SER A 90 -13.35 -11.96 -7.31
CA SER A 90 -14.70 -11.43 -7.42
C SER A 90 -14.75 -10.11 -8.18
N PRO A 91 -15.54 -10.00 -9.26
CA PRO A 91 -15.80 -8.74 -9.95
C PRO A 91 -16.48 -7.68 -9.05
N SER A 92 -17.09 -8.10 -7.95
CA SER A 92 -17.79 -7.23 -7.00
C SER A 92 -16.90 -6.64 -5.90
N GLY A 93 -15.61 -7.03 -5.84
CA GLY A 93 -14.70 -6.55 -4.82
C GLY A 93 -14.98 -7.02 -3.38
N SER A 94 -16.02 -7.82 -3.19
CA SER A 94 -16.32 -8.46 -1.92
C SER A 94 -15.55 -9.78 -1.86
N GLY A 95 -14.40 -9.79 -1.21
CA GLY A 95 -13.74 -11.04 -0.85
C GLY A 95 -14.70 -11.87 0.02
N ASP A 96 -14.65 -13.18 -0.13
CA ASP A 96 -15.40 -14.09 0.74
C ASP A 96 -14.96 -13.86 2.19
N PRO A 97 -15.85 -13.35 3.09
CA PRO A 97 -15.50 -13.11 4.48
C PRO A 97 -15.14 -14.40 5.23
N ASP A 98 -15.56 -15.56 4.71
CA ASP A 98 -15.29 -16.88 5.26
C ASP A 98 -14.17 -17.61 4.48
N GLY A 99 -13.45 -16.91 3.60
CA GLY A 99 -12.39 -17.47 2.77
C GLY A 99 -11.14 -17.89 3.56
N PRO A 100 -10.34 -18.83 3.01
CA PRO A 100 -9.24 -19.52 3.71
C PRO A 100 -8.11 -18.60 4.20
N ILE A 101 -8.07 -17.34 3.77
CA ILE A 101 -7.02 -16.40 4.17
C ILE A 101 -7.19 -15.91 5.61
N TRP A 102 -8.44 -15.77 6.07
CA TRP A 102 -8.73 -15.46 7.47
C TRP A 102 -8.29 -16.59 8.42
N GLU A 103 -8.06 -17.78 7.89
CA GLU A 103 -7.61 -18.96 8.64
C GLU A 103 -6.10 -18.97 8.88
N ASN A 104 -5.32 -18.24 8.07
CA ASN A 104 -3.85 -18.24 8.19
C ASN A 104 -3.28 -16.82 8.31
N PRO A 105 -3.37 -16.19 9.49
CA PRO A 105 -2.89 -14.84 9.72
C PRO A 105 -1.36 -14.69 9.59
N GLU A 106 -0.58 -15.78 9.69
CA GLU A 106 0.88 -15.75 9.51
C GLU A 106 1.28 -15.32 8.08
N LYS A 107 0.41 -15.53 7.10
CA LYS A 107 0.61 -15.01 5.72
C LYS A 107 0.69 -13.49 5.64
N LEU A 108 0.24 -12.76 6.69
CA LEU A 108 0.44 -11.32 6.75
C LEU A 108 1.93 -10.95 6.79
N ALA A 109 2.74 -11.69 7.55
CA ALA A 109 4.18 -11.45 7.60
C ALA A 109 4.84 -11.68 6.24
N GLU A 110 4.50 -12.79 5.57
CA GLU A 110 4.96 -13.06 4.20
C GLU A 110 4.53 -11.96 3.22
N GLY A 111 3.31 -11.44 3.40
CA GLY A 111 2.80 -10.30 2.63
C GLY A 111 3.60 -9.03 2.84
N VAL A 112 3.96 -8.70 4.08
CA VAL A 112 4.83 -7.55 4.39
C VAL A 112 6.19 -7.71 3.73
N GLU A 113 6.83 -8.87 3.90
CA GLU A 113 8.13 -9.17 3.29
C GLU A 113 8.10 -9.05 1.77
N SER A 114 7.05 -9.59 1.13
CA SER A 114 6.85 -9.47 -0.32
C SER A 114 6.75 -8.02 -0.77
N SER A 115 5.99 -7.18 -0.04
CA SER A 115 5.88 -5.75 -0.36
C SER A 115 7.21 -5.02 -0.18
N LEU A 116 7.97 -5.31 0.89
CA LEU A 116 9.29 -4.73 1.12
C LEU A 116 10.25 -5.06 -0.04
N GLN A 117 10.27 -6.31 -0.48
CA GLN A 117 11.08 -6.74 -1.62
C GLN A 117 10.70 -6.04 -2.92
N ARG A 118 9.38 -5.97 -3.23
CA ARG A 118 8.87 -5.32 -4.46
C ARG A 118 9.11 -3.82 -4.46
N LEU A 119 9.04 -3.18 -3.30
CA LEU A 119 9.26 -1.74 -3.10
C LEU A 119 10.73 -1.38 -2.91
N GLY A 120 11.62 -2.37 -2.74
CA GLY A 120 13.06 -2.15 -2.58
C GLY A 120 13.42 -1.34 -1.32
N THR A 121 12.69 -1.56 -0.23
CA THR A 121 12.86 -0.84 1.05
C THR A 121 12.85 -1.81 2.22
N ASP A 122 13.43 -1.41 3.34
CA ASP A 122 13.48 -2.17 4.58
C ASP A 122 12.34 -1.83 5.57
N TYR A 123 11.54 -0.81 5.27
CA TYR A 123 10.37 -0.47 6.08
C TYR A 123 9.23 0.14 5.25
N LEU A 124 8.01 -0.02 5.76
CA LEU A 124 6.80 0.66 5.33
C LEU A 124 6.30 1.55 6.47
N ASP A 125 5.88 2.78 6.14
CA ASP A 125 5.32 3.70 7.13
C ASP A 125 3.90 3.27 7.53
N ILE A 126 3.14 2.76 6.55
CA ILE A 126 1.76 2.34 6.73
C ILE A 126 1.54 1.02 5.99
N PHE A 127 0.93 0.05 6.68
CA PHE A 127 0.51 -1.20 6.05
C PHE A 127 -0.93 -1.54 6.43
N HIS A 128 -1.75 -1.83 5.42
CA HIS A 128 -3.18 -2.08 5.60
C HIS A 128 -3.54 -3.54 5.33
N LEU A 129 -4.57 -4.02 6.00
CA LEU A 129 -5.35 -5.16 5.55
C LEU A 129 -6.35 -4.66 4.50
N HIS A 130 -6.22 -5.11 3.26
CA HIS A 130 -6.99 -4.62 2.12
C HIS A 130 -8.40 -5.22 2.10
N GLY A 131 -9.44 -4.38 1.95
CA GLY A 131 -10.82 -4.84 1.77
C GLY A 131 -11.48 -5.37 3.04
N VAL A 132 -11.03 -4.94 4.23
CA VAL A 132 -11.68 -5.29 5.51
C VAL A 132 -13.02 -4.58 5.62
N LEU A 133 -14.09 -5.35 5.83
CA LEU A 133 -15.44 -4.83 6.08
C LEU A 133 -15.70 -4.73 7.60
N PRO A 134 -16.67 -3.90 8.03
CA PRO A 134 -16.98 -3.73 9.45
C PRO A 134 -17.25 -5.03 10.22
N GLN A 135 -17.91 -6.00 9.58
CA GLN A 135 -18.19 -7.31 10.19
C GLN A 135 -16.93 -8.15 10.46
N HIS A 136 -15.80 -7.83 9.80
CA HIS A 136 -14.53 -8.53 10.00
C HIS A 136 -13.72 -8.01 11.20
N SER A 137 -14.15 -6.93 11.85
CA SER A 137 -13.38 -6.24 12.88
C SER A 137 -12.97 -7.14 14.06
N ALA A 138 -13.86 -8.02 14.52
CA ALA A 138 -13.58 -8.94 15.61
C ALA A 138 -12.51 -9.98 15.21
N VAL A 139 -12.62 -10.56 14.02
CA VAL A 139 -11.65 -11.54 13.47
C VAL A 139 -10.28 -10.89 13.28
N VAL A 140 -10.26 -9.65 12.77
CA VAL A 140 -9.01 -8.89 12.61
C VAL A 140 -8.35 -8.64 13.95
N ALA A 141 -9.09 -8.19 14.96
CA ALA A 141 -8.54 -7.92 16.28
C ALA A 141 -7.98 -9.18 16.93
N ASP A 142 -8.71 -10.30 16.88
CA ASP A 142 -8.35 -11.56 17.52
C ASP A 142 -7.17 -12.26 16.82
N ARG A 143 -7.26 -12.46 15.51
CA ARG A 143 -6.28 -13.28 14.77
C ARG A 143 -5.07 -12.50 14.28
N PHE A 144 -5.25 -11.25 13.84
CA PHE A 144 -4.17 -10.46 13.27
C PHE A 144 -3.49 -9.52 14.28
N GLY A 145 -4.18 -9.14 15.36
CA GLY A 145 -3.62 -8.27 16.39
C GLY A 145 -2.26 -8.72 16.93
N PRO A 146 -2.07 -9.99 17.33
CA PRO A 146 -0.78 -10.50 17.80
C PRO A 146 0.33 -10.40 16.74
N ILE A 147 0.02 -10.64 15.47
CA ILE A 147 0.99 -10.59 14.37
C ILE A 147 1.37 -9.15 14.08
N ILE A 148 0.39 -8.25 13.95
CA ILE A 148 0.63 -6.82 13.73
C ILE A 148 1.52 -6.24 14.84
N THR A 149 1.35 -6.70 16.09
CA THR A 149 2.19 -6.25 17.21
C THR A 149 3.64 -6.71 17.07
N ARG A 150 3.90 -7.88 16.47
CA ARG A 150 5.26 -8.38 16.23
C ARG A 150 5.96 -7.73 15.03
N LEU A 151 5.18 -7.20 14.06
CA LEU A 151 5.69 -6.57 12.84
C LEU A 151 6.03 -5.07 13.02
N LYS A 152 5.81 -4.53 14.20
CA LYS A 152 6.23 -3.17 14.58
C LYS A 152 7.65 -3.22 15.13
#